data_559d52dbd2f60e25895d8077bb0d9961
#
_entry.id   559d52dbd2f60e25895d8077bb0d9961
#
_cell.length_a   1.000
_cell.length_b   1.000
_cell.length_c   1.000
_cell.angle_alpha   90.00
_cell.angle_beta   90.00
_cell.angle_gamma   90.00
#
_symmetry.space_group_name_H-M   'P 1'
#
loop_
_entity.id
_entity.type
_entity.pdbx_description
1 polymer ?
#
loop_
_entity_poly.entity_id
_entity_poly.type
_entity_poly.pdbx_seq_one_letter_code
_entity_poly.pdbx_strand_id
1 'polypeptide(L)'
;MTSSILILGQNPGNNPKAYHYKNHTIDRLNKWADLFDVKHYSFINCSDVRGEIKLKDVDFNYVQSTVIGYNKVIALGGFSSAVLSRINIMHFRLPHPSPRNRALNDKAELSRILDECKRYIHE
;
A
#
# COMPACT_ATOMS: atom_id res chain seq x y z
N MET A 1 17.42 1.13 -15.73
CA MET A 1 17.37 1.27 -14.27
C MET A 1 16.07 0.70 -13.73
N THR A 2 16.16 -0.11 -12.70
CA THR A 2 14.97 -0.60 -12.02
C THR A 2 14.43 0.49 -11.11
N SER A 3 13.12 0.75 -11.19
CA SER A 3 12.45 1.68 -10.29
C SER A 3 12.44 1.11 -8.87
N SER A 4 12.73 1.95 -7.90
CA SER A 4 12.54 1.59 -6.49
C SER A 4 11.11 1.93 -6.09
N ILE A 5 10.42 0.96 -5.48
CA ILE A 5 9.00 1.05 -5.22
C ILE A 5 8.75 0.88 -3.73
N LEU A 6 8.00 1.82 -3.15
CA LEU A 6 7.53 1.73 -1.78
C LEU A 6 6.02 1.58 -1.77
N ILE A 7 5.53 0.62 -1.00
CA ILE A 7 4.10 0.43 -0.77
C ILE A 7 3.80 0.80 0.68
N LEU A 8 2.87 1.71 0.87
CA LEU A 8 2.49 2.21 2.20
C LEU A 8 1.15 1.61 2.61
N GLY A 9 1.16 0.80 3.65
CA GLY A 9 -0.04 0.28 4.29
C GLY A 9 -0.46 1.13 5.47
N GLN A 10 -1.62 0.83 6.03
CA GLN A 10 -2.18 1.61 7.12
C GLN A 10 -1.51 1.29 8.45
N ASN A 11 -1.71 0.07 8.95
CA ASN A 11 -1.14 -0.39 10.22
C ASN A 11 -1.29 -1.90 10.35
N PRO A 12 -0.60 -2.54 11.30
CA PRO A 12 -0.77 -3.96 11.56
C PRO A 12 -2.20 -4.27 12.00
N GLY A 13 -2.70 -5.45 11.62
CA GLY A 13 -4.02 -5.90 12.07
C GLY A 13 -4.05 -6.22 13.55
N ASN A 14 -5.27 -6.39 14.09
CA ASN A 14 -5.49 -6.69 15.52
C ASN A 14 -5.08 -8.09 15.93
N ASN A 15 -4.98 -9.03 15.01
CA ASN A 15 -4.72 -10.41 15.32
C ASN A 15 -3.23 -10.65 15.59
N PRO A 16 -2.80 -10.87 16.85
CA PRO A 16 -1.38 -11.11 17.16
C PRO A 16 -0.86 -12.41 16.54
N LYS A 17 -1.76 -13.32 16.15
CA LYS A 17 -1.38 -14.58 15.50
C LYS A 17 -1.26 -14.45 13.98
N ALA A 18 -1.42 -13.25 13.43
CA ALA A 18 -1.38 -13.04 11.99
C ALA A 18 -0.06 -13.48 11.36
N TYR A 19 1.02 -13.51 12.12
CA TYR A 19 2.30 -14.00 11.65
C TYR A 19 2.36 -15.51 11.44
N HIS A 20 1.44 -16.24 12.05
CA HIS A 20 1.39 -17.70 11.99
C HIS A 20 0.36 -18.22 11.00
N TYR A 21 -0.50 -17.34 10.49
CA TYR A 21 -1.54 -17.70 9.53
C TYR A 21 -1.26 -17.08 8.18
N LYS A 22 -1.79 -17.71 7.14
CA LYS A 22 -1.72 -17.18 5.80
C LYS A 22 -2.31 -15.75 5.78
N ASN A 23 -1.49 -14.79 5.41
CA ASN A 23 -1.92 -13.41 5.34
C ASN A 23 -2.50 -13.12 3.95
N HIS A 24 -3.83 -13.15 3.83
CA HIS A 24 -4.51 -12.96 2.56
C HIS A 24 -4.25 -11.58 1.94
N THR A 25 -4.03 -10.56 2.76
CA THR A 25 -3.71 -9.21 2.28
C THR A 25 -2.36 -9.20 1.57
N ILE A 26 -1.34 -9.78 2.18
CA ILE A 26 0.01 -9.84 1.61
C ILE A 26 0.02 -10.77 0.37
N ASP A 27 -0.70 -11.90 0.43
CA ASP A 27 -0.80 -12.79 -0.73
C ASP A 27 -1.39 -12.07 -1.94
N ARG A 28 -2.45 -11.29 -1.73
CA ARG A 28 -3.08 -10.51 -2.82
C ARG A 28 -2.14 -9.43 -3.33
N LEU A 29 -1.45 -8.74 -2.42
CA LEU A 29 -0.48 -7.71 -2.80
C LEU A 29 0.64 -8.31 -3.66
N ASN A 30 1.13 -9.49 -3.30
CA ASN A 30 2.16 -10.17 -4.08
C ASN A 30 1.65 -10.57 -5.46
N LYS A 31 0.39 -11.00 -5.57
CA LYS A 31 -0.23 -11.27 -6.88
C LYS A 31 -0.31 -10.01 -7.73
N TRP A 32 -0.67 -8.88 -7.12
CA TRP A 32 -0.70 -7.61 -7.84
C TRP A 32 0.71 -7.20 -8.30
N ALA A 33 1.71 -7.38 -7.44
CA ALA A 33 3.10 -7.09 -7.81
C ALA A 33 3.54 -7.93 -9.02
N ASP A 34 3.16 -9.20 -9.08
CA ASP A 34 3.43 -10.04 -10.23
C ASP A 34 2.76 -9.50 -11.50
N LEU A 35 1.51 -9.04 -11.39
CA LEU A 35 0.80 -8.42 -12.51
C LEU A 35 1.47 -7.14 -12.99
N PHE A 36 2.14 -6.41 -12.10
CA PHE A 36 2.87 -5.17 -12.42
C PHE A 36 4.28 -5.43 -12.95
N ASP A 37 4.72 -6.68 -13.03
CA ASP A 37 6.11 -7.05 -13.33
C ASP A 37 7.10 -6.49 -12.32
N VAL A 38 6.71 -6.45 -11.05
CA VAL A 38 7.53 -5.97 -9.94
C VAL A 38 8.04 -7.16 -9.15
N LYS A 39 9.36 -7.36 -9.13
CA LYS A 39 9.99 -8.45 -8.39
C LYS A 39 10.29 -8.08 -6.94
N HIS A 40 10.59 -6.82 -6.69
CA HIS A 40 10.97 -6.33 -5.36
C HIS A 40 10.30 -5.02 -5.08
N TYR A 41 9.77 -4.89 -3.88
CA TYR A 41 9.23 -3.64 -3.36
C TYR A 41 9.48 -3.59 -1.84
N SER A 42 9.53 -2.38 -1.30
CA SER A 42 9.56 -2.20 0.15
C SER A 42 8.16 -1.93 0.66
N PHE A 43 7.85 -2.38 1.86
CA PHE A 43 6.56 -2.19 2.48
C PHE A 43 6.75 -1.60 3.88
N ILE A 44 6.05 -0.52 4.17
CA ILE A 44 5.97 0.03 5.51
C ILE A 44 4.51 0.35 5.85
N ASN A 45 4.22 0.44 7.13
CA ASN A 45 2.93 0.91 7.64
C ASN A 45 3.03 2.35 8.11
N CYS A 46 1.92 3.09 8.04
CA CYS A 46 1.84 4.47 8.57
C CYS A 46 2.06 4.52 10.06
N SER A 47 1.72 3.45 10.78
CA SER A 47 1.80 3.37 12.23
C SER A 47 2.02 1.92 12.65
N ASP A 48 2.70 1.73 13.77
CA ASP A 48 2.86 0.41 14.40
C ASP A 48 1.71 0.09 15.37
N VAL A 49 0.83 1.05 15.61
CA VAL A 49 -0.33 0.86 16.50
C VAL A 49 -1.29 -0.13 15.87
N ARG A 50 -1.70 -1.13 16.64
CA ARG A 50 -2.67 -2.14 16.16
C ARG A 50 -4.09 -1.63 16.36
N GLY A 51 -4.98 -2.11 15.49
CA GLY A 51 -6.40 -1.76 15.56
C GLY A 51 -6.73 -0.51 14.77
N GLU A 52 -7.80 0.17 15.18
CA GLU A 52 -8.23 1.39 14.52
C GLU A 52 -7.29 2.54 14.84
N ILE A 53 -6.79 3.20 13.81
CA ILE A 53 -5.88 4.34 13.98
C ILE A 53 -6.47 5.61 13.36
N LYS A 54 -6.00 6.74 13.88
CA LYS A 54 -6.31 8.08 13.38
C LYS A 54 -5.03 8.75 12.90
N LEU A 55 -5.15 9.89 12.23
CA LEU A 55 -3.99 10.63 11.75
C LEU A 55 -2.99 10.97 12.86
N LYS A 56 -3.46 11.17 14.09
CA LYS A 56 -2.58 11.44 15.25
C LYS A 56 -1.67 10.27 15.60
N ASP A 57 -2.04 9.05 15.18
CA ASP A 57 -1.26 7.84 15.47
C ASP A 57 -0.18 7.58 14.42
N VAL A 58 -0.11 8.41 13.37
CA VAL A 58 0.84 8.25 12.27
C VAL A 58 2.17 8.87 12.63
N ASP A 59 3.26 8.13 12.38
CA ASP A 59 4.61 8.66 12.49
C ASP A 59 4.98 9.35 11.16
N PHE A 60 4.58 10.61 11.02
CA PHE A 60 4.82 11.37 9.79
C PHE A 60 6.30 11.56 9.48
N ASN A 61 7.14 11.70 10.52
CA ASN A 61 8.58 11.86 10.31
C ASN A 61 9.19 10.59 9.72
N TYR A 62 8.77 9.44 10.21
CA TYR A 62 9.24 8.16 9.69
C TYR A 62 8.78 7.95 8.25
N VAL A 63 7.50 8.20 7.97
CA VAL A 63 6.95 8.05 6.61
C VAL A 63 7.69 8.99 5.66
N GLN A 64 7.81 10.26 6.01
CA GLN A 64 8.43 11.26 5.15
C GLN A 64 9.90 10.93 4.85
N SER A 65 10.66 10.57 5.88
CA SER A 65 12.08 10.24 5.69
C SER A 65 12.27 8.96 4.89
N THR A 66 11.32 8.04 4.95
CA THR A 66 11.41 6.79 4.21
C THR A 66 11.04 6.99 2.74
N VAL A 67 9.93 7.70 2.45
CA VAL A 67 9.41 7.79 1.07
C VAL A 67 10.35 8.56 0.13
N ILE A 68 11.15 9.49 0.64
CA ILE A 68 12.05 10.28 -0.22
C ILE A 68 13.13 9.43 -0.90
N GLY A 69 13.39 8.23 -0.42
CA GLY A 69 14.35 7.30 -1.01
C GLY A 69 13.82 6.48 -2.17
N TYR A 70 12.54 6.67 -2.57
CA TYR A 70 11.91 5.82 -3.57
C TYR A 70 11.42 6.61 -4.78
N ASN A 71 11.51 6.00 -5.96
CA ASN A 71 11.08 6.63 -7.21
C ASN A 71 9.56 6.59 -7.37
N LYS A 72 8.94 5.52 -6.90
CA LYS A 72 7.50 5.32 -7.02
C LYS A 72 6.92 4.95 -5.66
N VAL A 73 5.81 5.56 -5.30
CA VAL A 73 5.14 5.34 -4.01
C VAL A 73 3.70 4.95 -4.28
N ILE A 74 3.26 3.86 -3.66
CA ILE A 74 1.90 3.33 -3.80
C ILE A 74 1.25 3.33 -2.43
N ALA A 75 0.06 3.91 -2.32
CA ALA A 75 -0.74 3.90 -1.11
C ALA A 75 -1.81 2.82 -1.19
N LEU A 76 -1.94 2.02 -0.15
CA LEU A 76 -3.01 1.02 -0.04
C LEU A 76 -4.17 1.63 0.75
N GLY A 77 -5.22 2.01 0.03
CA GLY A 77 -6.44 2.55 0.62
C GLY A 77 -6.40 4.04 0.87
N GLY A 78 -7.55 4.57 1.32
CA GLY A 78 -7.74 6.01 1.48
C GLY A 78 -6.94 6.63 2.61
N PHE A 79 -6.75 5.90 3.71
CA PHE A 79 -6.00 6.41 4.86
C PHE A 79 -4.54 6.66 4.48
N SER A 80 -3.89 5.67 3.88
CA SER A 80 -2.50 5.79 3.44
C SER A 80 -2.32 6.90 2.40
N SER A 81 -3.27 7.01 1.47
CA SER A 81 -3.27 8.08 0.48
C SER A 81 -3.38 9.46 1.13
N ALA A 82 -4.26 9.60 2.14
CA ALA A 82 -4.42 10.86 2.88
C ALA A 82 -3.13 11.24 3.61
N VAL A 83 -2.42 10.27 4.18
CA VAL A 83 -1.13 10.50 4.85
C VAL A 83 -0.12 11.08 3.86
N LEU A 84 0.01 10.47 2.68
CA LEU A 84 0.96 10.93 1.67
C LEU A 84 0.58 12.29 1.10
N SER A 85 -0.71 12.54 0.92
CA SER A 85 -1.19 13.85 0.45
C SER A 85 -0.87 14.96 1.46
N ARG A 86 -0.97 14.64 2.75
CA ARG A 86 -0.67 15.61 3.81
C ARG A 86 0.79 16.06 3.82
N ILE A 87 1.70 15.21 3.39
CA ILE A 87 3.13 15.53 3.28
C ILE A 87 3.57 15.83 1.84
N ASN A 88 2.60 16.05 0.95
CA ASN A 88 2.83 16.45 -0.44
C ASN A 88 3.67 15.46 -1.25
N ILE A 89 3.46 14.18 -1.03
CA ILE A 89 4.15 13.12 -1.78
C ILE A 89 3.25 12.62 -2.90
N MET A 90 3.72 12.71 -4.13
CA MET A 90 3.03 12.13 -5.28
C MET A 90 3.04 10.60 -5.16
N HIS A 91 1.88 9.99 -5.38
CA HIS A 91 1.74 8.56 -5.22
C HIS A 91 0.58 8.04 -6.07
N PHE A 92 0.50 6.73 -6.22
CA PHE A 92 -0.65 6.05 -6.81
C PHE A 92 -1.45 5.39 -5.69
N ARG A 93 -2.77 5.57 -5.71
CA ARG A 93 -3.65 4.95 -4.73
C ARG A 93 -4.23 3.67 -5.28
N LEU A 94 -3.97 2.55 -4.59
CA LEU A 94 -4.65 1.27 -4.83
C LEU A 94 -5.74 1.06 -3.79
N PRO A 95 -6.82 0.30 -4.13
CA PRO A 95 -7.74 -0.14 -3.10
C PRO A 95 -7.02 -1.03 -2.10
N HIS A 96 -7.45 -1.00 -0.85
CA HIS A 96 -6.84 -1.84 0.18
C HIS A 96 -7.05 -3.33 -0.21
N PRO A 97 -6.00 -4.16 -0.19
CA PRO A 97 -6.10 -5.56 -0.65
C PRO A 97 -6.73 -6.51 0.36
N SER A 98 -7.29 -6.02 1.45
CA SER A 98 -7.97 -6.85 2.45
C SER A 98 -9.17 -7.57 1.83
N PRO A 99 -9.40 -8.86 2.15
CA PRO A 99 -10.60 -9.56 1.71
C PRO A 99 -11.91 -8.92 2.17
N ARG A 100 -11.87 -8.08 3.20
CA ARG A 100 -13.04 -7.35 3.71
C ARG A 100 -13.39 -6.13 2.87
N ASN A 101 -12.53 -5.71 1.96
CA ASN A 101 -12.77 -4.52 1.13
C ASN A 101 -13.74 -4.87 -0.01
N ARG A 102 -14.98 -4.38 0.09
CA ARG A 102 -16.03 -4.64 -0.90
C ARG A 102 -15.73 -4.02 -2.27
N ALA A 103 -14.90 -2.99 -2.33
CA ALA A 103 -14.51 -2.38 -3.61
C ALA A 103 -13.82 -3.38 -4.53
N LEU A 104 -13.20 -4.44 -3.98
CA LEU A 104 -12.56 -5.48 -4.76
C LEU A 104 -13.54 -6.39 -5.50
N ASN A 105 -14.84 -6.30 -5.17
CA ASN A 105 -15.87 -7.10 -5.84
C ASN A 105 -16.21 -6.58 -7.23
N ASP A 106 -15.92 -5.32 -7.52
CA ASP A 106 -16.04 -4.76 -8.87
C ASP A 106 -14.78 -5.09 -9.67
N LYS A 107 -14.80 -6.23 -10.31
CA LYS A 107 -13.63 -6.77 -11.00
C LYS A 107 -13.20 -5.94 -12.19
N ALA A 108 -14.14 -5.33 -12.90
CA ALA A 108 -13.83 -4.48 -14.05
C ALA A 108 -13.09 -3.21 -13.60
N GLU A 109 -13.59 -2.57 -12.56
CA GLU A 109 -12.95 -1.37 -12.00
C GLU A 109 -11.59 -1.70 -11.40
N LEU A 110 -11.49 -2.82 -10.69
CA LEU A 110 -10.21 -3.26 -10.12
C LEU A 110 -9.18 -3.50 -11.23
N SER A 111 -9.57 -4.20 -12.30
CA SER A 111 -8.67 -4.46 -13.43
C SER A 111 -8.17 -3.16 -14.06
N ARG A 112 -9.06 -2.18 -14.21
CA ARG A 112 -8.69 -0.86 -14.74
C ARG A 112 -7.65 -0.17 -13.85
N ILE A 113 -7.89 -0.17 -12.55
CA ILE A 113 -6.98 0.46 -11.58
C ILE A 113 -5.62 -0.24 -11.58
N LEU A 114 -5.60 -1.57 -11.63
CA LEU A 114 -4.35 -2.32 -11.66
C LEU A 114 -3.55 -2.04 -12.93
N ASP A 115 -4.21 -1.91 -14.08
CA ASP A 115 -3.54 -1.54 -15.33
C ASP A 115 -2.95 -0.14 -15.24
N GLU A 116 -3.67 0.81 -14.66
CA GLU A 116 -3.17 2.16 -14.46
C GLU A 116 -1.97 2.19 -13.53
N CYS A 117 -2.01 1.38 -12.47
CA CYS A 117 -0.89 1.27 -11.53
C CYS A 117 0.35 0.72 -12.21
N LYS A 118 0.19 -0.30 -13.03
CA LYS A 118 1.31 -0.85 -13.81
C LYS A 118 1.95 0.21 -14.69
N ARG A 119 1.13 1.01 -15.38
CA ARG A 119 1.64 2.12 -16.19
C ARG A 119 2.37 3.16 -15.35
N TYR A 120 1.81 3.51 -14.18
CA TYR A 120 2.47 4.45 -13.27
C TYR A 120 3.86 3.96 -12.86
N ILE A 121 3.98 2.68 -12.53
CA ILE A 121 5.25 2.10 -12.07
C ILE A 121 6.32 2.15 -13.17
N HIS A 122 5.94 1.87 -14.42
CA HIS A 122 6.85 1.75 -15.54
C HIS A 122 6.95 3.02 -16.40
N GLU A 123 6.33 4.06 -15.94
CA GLU A 123 6.33 5.37 -16.58
C GLU A 123 7.72 6.03 -16.62
#